data_000a8e08d433e7c2f9e0b6677f1d4b2e
#
_entry.id   000a8e08d433e7c2f9e0b6677f1d4b2e
#
_cell.length_a   1.000
_cell.length_b   1.000
_cell.length_c   1.000
_cell.angle_alpha   90.00
_cell.angle_beta   90.00
_cell.angle_gamma   90.00
#
_symmetry.space_group_name_H-M   'P 1'
#
loop_
_entity.id
_entity.type
_entity.pdbx_description
1 polymer ?
#
loop_
_entity_poly.entity_id
_entity_poly.type
_entity_poly.pdbx_seq_one_letter_code
_entity_poly.pdbx_strand_id
1 'polypeptide(L)'
;MKRIVVGIIDTGLDTKCKYFLRTNYEACSVKQDGNVSLLKSDYEDKNGHGTACASIIINECPNVEFFIINAFGESGKTNLVAIEKALKILKETSVDIINMSFAITTAPGNELSDLCLELSKNKIVVAAAANNYDGRSFPACYESVCGVRGGKIKNS
;
A
#
# COMPACT_ATOMS: atom_id res chain seq x y z
N MET A 1 18.19 7.94 -15.27
CA MET A 1 17.77 7.91 -13.85
C MET A 1 17.08 6.57 -13.60
N LYS A 2 17.43 5.87 -12.50
CA LYS A 2 16.70 4.66 -12.11
C LYS A 2 15.24 5.06 -11.81
N ARG A 3 14.26 4.34 -12.35
CA ARG A 3 12.84 4.53 -11.97
C ARG A 3 12.63 3.99 -10.57
N ILE A 4 11.77 4.66 -9.82
CA ILE A 4 11.35 4.22 -8.49
C ILE A 4 10.10 3.36 -8.67
N VAL A 5 10.08 2.19 -8.08
CA VAL A 5 8.92 1.30 -8.10
C VAL A 5 8.22 1.37 -6.74
N VAL A 6 6.96 1.78 -6.74
CA VAL A 6 6.14 1.89 -5.54
C VAL A 6 5.11 0.77 -5.49
N GLY A 7 5.20 -0.07 -4.46
CA GLY A 7 4.17 -1.03 -4.10
C GLY A 7 3.03 -0.30 -3.37
N ILE A 8 1.78 -0.53 -3.77
CA ILE A 8 0.61 0.01 -3.08
C ILE A 8 -0.28 -1.14 -2.63
N ILE A 9 -0.55 -1.23 -1.33
CA ILE A 9 -1.55 -2.15 -0.76
C ILE A 9 -2.77 -1.32 -0.42
N ASP A 10 -3.85 -1.46 -1.22
CA ASP A 10 -5.04 -0.62 -1.09
C ASP A 10 -6.25 -1.29 -1.78
N THR A 11 -7.24 -0.51 -2.22
CA THR A 11 -8.47 -0.96 -2.88
C THR A 11 -8.33 -1.29 -4.37
N GLY A 12 -7.14 -1.16 -4.94
CA GLY A 12 -6.85 -1.46 -6.34
C GLY A 12 -6.50 -0.24 -7.18
N LEU A 13 -6.70 -0.34 -8.51
CA LEU A 13 -6.41 0.70 -9.47
C LEU A 13 -7.51 0.81 -10.54
N ASP A 14 -8.07 2.00 -10.73
CA ASP A 14 -8.87 2.32 -11.93
C ASP A 14 -7.93 2.58 -13.10
N THR A 15 -7.78 1.58 -13.95
CA THR A 15 -6.90 1.62 -15.13
C THR A 15 -7.37 2.59 -16.22
N LYS A 16 -8.59 3.11 -16.14
CA LYS A 16 -9.14 4.11 -17.06
C LYS A 16 -8.82 5.54 -16.62
N CYS A 17 -8.32 5.71 -15.40
CA CYS A 17 -7.92 7.00 -14.90
C CYS A 17 -6.76 7.57 -15.73
N LYS A 18 -6.89 8.82 -16.19
CA LYS A 18 -5.95 9.48 -17.12
C LYS A 18 -4.49 9.49 -16.65
N TYR A 19 -4.26 9.48 -15.35
CA TYR A 19 -2.90 9.46 -14.77
C TYR A 19 -2.13 8.18 -15.08
N PHE A 20 -2.84 7.06 -15.34
CA PHE A 20 -2.22 5.75 -15.55
C PHE A 20 -2.10 5.34 -17.03
N LEU A 21 -2.58 6.16 -17.95
CA LEU A 21 -2.52 5.86 -19.40
C LEU A 21 -1.07 5.76 -19.94
N ARG A 22 -0.10 6.34 -19.24
CA ARG A 22 1.32 6.36 -19.63
C ARG A 22 2.25 5.87 -18.53
N THR A 23 1.69 5.31 -17.47
CA THR A 23 2.46 4.82 -16.31
C THR A 23 2.53 3.31 -16.35
N ASN A 24 3.73 2.76 -16.20
CA ASN A 24 3.89 1.32 -16.09
C ASN A 24 3.40 0.86 -14.72
N TYR A 25 2.62 -0.21 -14.72
CA TYR A 25 2.19 -0.85 -13.50
C TYR A 25 2.02 -2.36 -13.69
N GLU A 26 2.24 -3.09 -12.61
CA GLU A 26 1.77 -4.46 -12.41
C GLU A 26 0.69 -4.45 -11.34
N ALA A 27 -0.25 -5.37 -11.41
CA ALA A 27 -1.33 -5.43 -10.43
C ALA A 27 -1.84 -6.85 -10.19
N CYS A 28 -2.24 -7.10 -8.96
CA CYS A 28 -2.97 -8.30 -8.55
C CYS A 28 -3.97 -7.98 -7.45
N SER A 29 -4.80 -8.94 -7.10
CA SER A 29 -5.59 -8.89 -5.87
C SER A 29 -5.16 -9.99 -4.91
N VAL A 30 -5.31 -9.73 -3.61
CA VAL A 30 -5.16 -10.72 -2.54
C VAL A 30 -6.47 -10.76 -1.76
N LYS A 31 -7.14 -11.91 -1.80
CA LYS A 31 -8.40 -12.12 -1.09
C LYS A 31 -8.17 -12.36 0.40
N GLN A 32 -9.23 -12.24 1.20
CA GLN A 32 -9.15 -12.39 2.66
C GLN A 32 -8.68 -13.78 3.13
N ASP A 33 -8.79 -14.80 2.28
CA ASP A 33 -8.25 -16.16 2.50
C ASP A 33 -6.79 -16.30 2.05
N GLY A 34 -6.18 -15.23 1.55
CA GLY A 34 -4.80 -15.20 1.05
C GLY A 34 -4.64 -15.66 -0.41
N ASN A 35 -5.73 -16.02 -1.09
CA ASN A 35 -5.67 -16.37 -2.51
C ASN A 35 -5.34 -15.14 -3.37
N VAL A 36 -4.48 -15.36 -4.38
CA VAL A 36 -4.02 -14.32 -5.30
C VAL A 36 -4.73 -14.45 -6.63
N SER A 37 -5.18 -13.34 -7.20
CA SER A 37 -5.76 -13.28 -8.53
C SER A 37 -5.07 -12.20 -9.38
N LEU A 38 -4.78 -12.55 -10.64
CA LEU A 38 -4.25 -11.63 -11.65
C LEU A 38 -5.34 -11.08 -12.57
N LEU A 39 -6.59 -11.45 -12.33
CA LEU A 39 -7.71 -10.97 -13.14
C LEU A 39 -7.94 -9.47 -12.92
N LYS A 40 -8.06 -8.73 -14.02
CA LYS A 40 -8.30 -7.28 -13.97
C LYS A 40 -9.55 -6.92 -13.17
N SER A 41 -10.62 -7.68 -13.30
CA SER A 41 -11.86 -7.49 -12.53
C SER A 41 -11.64 -7.53 -11.01
N ASP A 42 -10.62 -8.24 -10.55
CA ASP A 42 -10.34 -8.45 -9.13
C ASP A 42 -9.46 -7.36 -8.54
N TYR A 43 -8.55 -6.76 -9.33
CA TYR A 43 -7.73 -5.66 -8.87
C TYR A 43 -8.24 -4.28 -9.29
N GLU A 44 -9.29 -4.20 -10.10
CA GLU A 44 -9.93 -2.93 -10.47
C GLU A 44 -10.47 -2.23 -9.24
N ASP A 45 -10.14 -0.94 -9.09
CA ASP A 45 -10.55 -0.14 -7.94
C ASP A 45 -12.01 0.31 -8.10
N LYS A 46 -12.89 -0.33 -7.35
CA LYS A 46 -14.32 0.03 -7.28
C LYS A 46 -14.64 0.99 -6.13
N ASN A 47 -13.66 1.25 -5.27
CA ASN A 47 -13.79 2.15 -4.12
C ASN A 47 -13.25 3.56 -4.44
N GLY A 48 -12.15 3.63 -5.18
CA GLY A 48 -11.48 4.86 -5.58
C GLY A 48 -10.32 5.31 -4.69
N HIS A 49 -10.15 4.73 -3.50
CA HIS A 49 -9.12 5.16 -2.54
C HIS A 49 -7.71 4.83 -3.04
N GLY A 50 -7.46 3.60 -3.50
CA GLY A 50 -6.15 3.20 -4.01
C GLY A 50 -5.74 4.00 -5.24
N THR A 51 -6.68 4.26 -6.15
CA THR A 51 -6.47 5.11 -7.32
C THR A 51 -6.11 6.55 -6.93
N ALA A 52 -6.78 7.10 -5.92
CA ALA A 52 -6.48 8.43 -5.42
C ALA A 52 -5.06 8.49 -4.82
N CYS A 53 -4.68 7.52 -4.00
CA CYS A 53 -3.33 7.43 -3.43
C CYS A 53 -2.26 7.36 -4.51
N ALA A 54 -2.42 6.49 -5.50
CA ALA A 54 -1.50 6.37 -6.62
C ALA A 54 -1.43 7.65 -7.47
N SER A 55 -2.56 8.34 -7.68
CA SER A 55 -2.61 9.61 -8.43
C SER A 55 -1.83 10.72 -7.74
N ILE A 56 -1.88 10.80 -6.41
CA ILE A 56 -1.08 11.75 -5.62
C ILE A 56 0.41 11.45 -5.81
N ILE A 57 0.81 10.19 -5.72
CA ILE A 57 2.21 9.78 -5.89
C ILE A 57 2.73 10.15 -7.29
N ILE A 58 1.95 9.89 -8.35
CA ILE A 58 2.32 10.27 -9.72
C ILE A 58 2.48 11.79 -9.86
N ASN A 59 1.58 12.56 -9.26
CA ASN A 59 1.63 14.01 -9.33
C ASN A 59 2.93 14.58 -8.72
N GLU A 60 3.38 13.99 -7.63
CA GLU A 60 4.62 14.38 -6.94
C GLU A 60 5.87 13.77 -7.60
N CYS A 61 5.77 12.57 -8.16
CA CYS A 61 6.87 11.84 -8.78
C CYS A 61 6.45 11.23 -10.13
N PRO A 62 6.50 11.99 -11.24
CA PRO A 62 6.00 11.52 -12.56
C PRO A 62 6.75 10.32 -13.16
N ASN A 63 7.97 10.02 -12.68
CA ASN A 63 8.79 8.91 -13.17
C ASN A 63 8.69 7.65 -12.30
N VAL A 64 7.55 7.45 -11.65
CA VAL A 64 7.28 6.27 -10.81
C VAL A 64 6.66 5.14 -11.65
N GLU A 65 6.97 3.91 -11.26
CA GLU A 65 6.26 2.69 -11.68
C GLU A 65 5.57 2.09 -10.47
N PHE A 66 4.50 1.31 -10.68
CA PHE A 66 3.72 0.77 -9.58
C PHE A 66 3.64 -0.75 -9.59
N PHE A 67 3.55 -1.32 -8.40
CA PHE A 67 3.01 -2.64 -8.15
C PHE A 67 1.79 -2.49 -7.24
N ILE A 68 0.58 -2.68 -7.79
CA ILE A 68 -0.68 -2.44 -7.08
C ILE A 68 -1.25 -3.76 -6.58
N ILE A 69 -1.56 -3.82 -5.30
CA ILE A 69 -2.26 -4.97 -4.71
C ILE A 69 -3.60 -4.52 -4.14
N ASN A 70 -4.69 -4.99 -4.75
CA ASN A 70 -6.01 -4.86 -4.15
C ASN A 70 -6.17 -5.91 -3.04
N ALA A 71 -6.04 -5.48 -1.79
CA ALA A 71 -6.21 -6.32 -0.60
C ALA A 71 -7.52 -6.03 0.16
N PHE A 72 -8.33 -5.06 -0.29
CA PHE A 72 -9.51 -4.59 0.41
C PHE A 72 -10.82 -5.01 -0.25
N GLY A 73 -10.79 -5.38 -1.51
CA GLY A 73 -11.99 -5.71 -2.27
C GLY A 73 -12.99 -4.54 -2.35
N GLU A 74 -14.18 -4.81 -2.84
CA GLU A 74 -15.23 -3.80 -3.05
C GLU A 74 -15.75 -3.18 -1.74
N SER A 75 -15.72 -3.94 -0.65
CA SER A 75 -16.21 -3.47 0.66
C SER A 75 -15.29 -2.45 1.34
N GLY A 76 -14.08 -2.25 0.83
CA GLY A 76 -13.04 -1.45 1.50
C GLY A 76 -12.58 -2.05 2.83
N LYS A 77 -12.81 -3.36 3.04
CA LYS A 77 -12.38 -4.08 4.25
C LYS A 77 -11.31 -5.11 3.89
N THR A 78 -10.38 -5.28 4.79
CA THR A 78 -9.29 -6.25 4.68
C THR A 78 -9.09 -6.98 6.01
N ASN A 79 -8.16 -7.93 6.03
CA ASN A 79 -7.71 -8.60 7.23
C ASN A 79 -6.19 -8.80 7.21
N LEU A 80 -5.63 -9.26 8.33
CA LEU A 80 -4.18 -9.46 8.46
C LEU A 80 -3.64 -10.47 7.44
N VAL A 81 -4.37 -11.54 7.15
CA VAL A 81 -3.94 -12.58 6.19
C VAL A 81 -3.70 -11.96 4.80
N ALA A 82 -4.61 -11.12 4.33
CA ALA A 82 -4.47 -10.43 3.04
C ALA A 82 -3.31 -9.44 3.04
N ILE A 83 -3.15 -8.66 4.13
CA ILE A 83 -2.07 -7.67 4.26
C ILE A 83 -0.70 -8.35 4.29
N GLU A 84 -0.52 -9.37 5.13
CA GLU A 84 0.74 -10.13 5.25
C GLU A 84 1.09 -10.83 3.94
N LYS A 85 0.10 -11.40 3.25
CA LYS A 85 0.29 -11.99 1.93
C LYS A 85 0.73 -10.95 0.89
N ALA A 86 0.11 -9.76 0.89
CA ALA A 86 0.48 -8.66 0.02
C ALA A 86 1.93 -8.21 0.27
N LEU A 87 2.34 -8.07 1.52
CA LEU A 87 3.73 -7.73 1.88
C LEU A 87 4.73 -8.80 1.43
N LYS A 88 4.37 -10.09 1.58
CA LYS A 88 5.20 -11.22 1.09
C LYS A 88 5.37 -11.17 -0.43
N ILE A 89 4.32 -10.83 -1.18
CA ILE A 89 4.40 -10.65 -2.63
C ILE A 89 5.35 -9.49 -2.96
N LEU A 90 5.15 -8.32 -2.36
CA LEU A 90 5.98 -7.15 -2.64
C LEU A 90 7.44 -7.36 -2.27
N LYS A 91 7.73 -8.14 -1.24
CA LYS A 91 9.11 -8.52 -0.87
C LYS A 91 9.86 -9.25 -1.98
N GLU A 92 9.16 -10.06 -2.77
CA GLU A 92 9.73 -10.83 -3.89
C GLU A 92 9.78 -10.03 -5.21
N THR A 93 9.33 -8.78 -5.19
CA THR A 93 9.36 -7.87 -6.35
C THR A 93 10.49 -6.85 -6.22
N SER A 94 10.65 -6.02 -7.27
CA SER A 94 11.69 -4.98 -7.31
C SER A 94 11.21 -3.63 -6.74
N VAL A 95 10.28 -3.64 -5.78
CA VAL A 95 9.78 -2.38 -5.20
C VAL A 95 10.85 -1.71 -4.34
N ASP A 96 10.92 -0.39 -4.43
CA ASP A 96 11.79 0.44 -3.59
C ASP A 96 11.03 0.97 -2.35
N ILE A 97 9.73 1.22 -2.49
CA ILE A 97 8.85 1.78 -1.44
C ILE A 97 7.53 1.00 -1.42
N ILE A 98 6.97 0.79 -0.24
CA ILE A 98 5.62 0.25 -0.05
C ILE A 98 4.76 1.31 0.63
N ASN A 99 3.64 1.68 0.02
CA ASN A 99 2.65 2.59 0.60
C ASN A 99 1.45 1.82 1.13
N MET A 100 1.11 2.08 2.41
CA MET A 100 -0.04 1.53 3.12
C MET A 100 -0.87 2.67 3.68
N SER A 101 -1.85 3.17 2.92
CA SER A 101 -2.69 4.32 3.32
C SER A 101 -3.85 3.91 4.24
N PHE A 102 -3.60 3.00 5.15
CA PHE A 102 -4.55 2.51 6.16
C PHE A 102 -3.85 2.26 7.50
N ALA A 103 -4.65 2.14 8.55
CA ALA A 103 -4.17 1.88 9.90
C ALA A 103 -4.95 0.73 10.54
N ILE A 104 -4.24 -0.18 11.20
CA ILE A 104 -4.81 -1.24 12.05
C ILE A 104 -4.76 -0.74 13.49
N THR A 105 -5.89 -0.73 14.16
CA THR A 105 -6.01 -0.21 15.55
C THR A 105 -5.93 -1.30 16.61
N THR A 106 -6.19 -2.55 16.25
CA THR A 106 -6.00 -3.71 17.13
C THR A 106 -4.59 -4.23 16.96
N ALA A 107 -3.89 -4.49 18.06
CA ALA A 107 -2.52 -5.02 18.00
C ALA A 107 -2.48 -6.35 17.24
N PRO A 108 -1.77 -6.42 16.11
CA PRO A 108 -1.59 -7.67 15.36
C PRO A 108 -0.57 -8.56 16.06
N GLY A 109 -0.49 -9.81 15.63
CA GLY A 109 0.60 -10.71 16.02
C GLY A 109 1.98 -10.20 15.53
N ASN A 110 3.03 -10.93 15.88
CA ASN A 110 4.42 -10.53 15.55
C ASN A 110 4.75 -10.63 14.05
N GLU A 111 4.00 -11.42 13.27
CA GLU A 111 4.30 -11.66 11.86
C GLU A 111 4.35 -10.37 11.03
N LEU A 112 3.41 -9.45 11.26
CA LEU A 112 3.41 -8.16 10.57
C LEU A 112 4.65 -7.32 10.90
N SER A 113 5.08 -7.29 12.17
CA SER A 113 6.28 -6.56 12.57
C SER A 113 7.55 -7.18 12.00
N ASP A 114 7.63 -8.52 11.96
CA ASP A 114 8.76 -9.25 11.41
C ASP A 114 8.90 -9.03 9.92
N LEU A 115 7.79 -9.04 9.17
CA LEU A 115 7.75 -8.71 7.74
C LEU A 115 8.22 -7.28 7.48
N CYS A 116 7.74 -6.30 8.24
CA CYS A 116 8.18 -4.91 8.09
C CYS A 116 9.68 -4.75 8.39
N LEU A 117 10.19 -5.43 9.40
CA LEU A 117 11.62 -5.44 9.73
C LEU A 117 12.46 -6.08 8.61
N GLU A 118 11.99 -7.19 8.05
CA GLU A 118 12.67 -7.88 6.95
C GLU A 118 12.71 -7.00 5.69
N LEU A 119 11.59 -6.34 5.34
CA LEU A 119 11.54 -5.40 4.23
C LEU A 119 12.55 -4.25 4.42
N SER A 120 12.61 -3.68 5.62
CA SER A 120 13.57 -2.63 5.95
C SER A 120 15.04 -3.11 5.81
N LYS A 121 15.35 -4.33 6.27
CA LYS A 121 16.68 -4.94 6.08
C LYS A 121 17.01 -5.12 4.59
N ASN A 122 16.03 -5.39 3.76
CA ASN A 122 16.16 -5.47 2.30
C ASN A 122 16.18 -4.09 1.61
N LYS A 123 16.24 -3.00 2.39
CA LYS A 123 16.26 -1.61 1.91
C LYS A 123 14.97 -1.18 1.20
N ILE A 124 13.87 -1.84 1.47
CA ILE A 124 12.54 -1.44 1.03
C ILE A 124 11.93 -0.54 2.12
N VAL A 125 11.55 0.68 1.74
CA VAL A 125 10.92 1.63 2.67
C VAL A 125 9.44 1.31 2.79
N VAL A 126 8.94 1.07 3.99
CA VAL A 126 7.51 0.94 4.24
C VAL A 126 7.00 2.25 4.82
N ALA A 127 6.07 2.90 4.12
CA ALA A 127 5.34 4.08 4.58
C ALA A 127 3.90 3.67 4.94
N ALA A 128 3.46 3.98 6.15
CA ALA A 128 2.13 3.61 6.60
C ALA A 128 1.41 4.76 7.30
N ALA A 129 0.10 4.87 7.06
CA ALA A 129 -0.73 5.86 7.71
C ALA A 129 -0.87 5.56 9.21
N ALA A 130 -0.57 6.57 10.04
CA ALA A 130 -0.92 6.53 11.44
C ALA A 130 -2.39 6.95 11.63
N ASN A 131 -3.03 6.42 12.67
CA ASN A 131 -4.38 6.78 13.02
C ASN A 131 -4.50 8.30 13.29
N ASN A 132 -5.59 8.90 12.85
CA ASN A 132 -5.89 10.33 13.07
C ASN A 132 -6.29 10.65 14.52
N TYR A 133 -6.59 9.64 15.30
CA TYR A 133 -6.95 9.74 16.73
C TYR A 133 -5.77 9.34 17.62
N ASP A 134 -5.87 9.60 18.91
CA ASP A 134 -4.85 9.18 19.87
C ASP A 134 -4.80 7.65 19.97
N GLY A 135 -3.60 7.11 20.15
CA GLY A 135 -3.36 5.69 20.27
C GLY A 135 -2.37 5.13 19.23
N ARG A 136 -1.91 3.93 19.49
CA ARG A 136 -1.03 3.20 18.56
C ARG A 136 -1.82 2.70 17.37
N SER A 137 -1.21 2.76 16.19
CA SER A 137 -1.72 2.15 14.99
C SER A 137 -0.61 1.39 14.26
N PHE A 138 -0.98 0.30 13.63
CA PHE A 138 -0.06 -0.63 12.99
C PHE A 138 -0.25 -0.58 11.48
N PRO A 139 0.84 -0.72 10.73
CA PRO A 139 2.23 -0.90 11.15
C PRO A 139 2.95 0.43 11.47
N ALA A 140 2.29 1.58 11.39
CA ALA A 140 2.90 2.92 11.50
C ALA A 140 3.71 3.15 12.79
N CYS A 141 3.44 2.40 13.88
CA CYS A 141 4.16 2.52 15.14
C CYS A 141 5.42 1.66 15.23
N TYR A 142 5.74 0.85 14.21
CA TYR A 142 6.96 0.04 14.21
C TYR A 142 8.18 0.89 13.86
N GLU A 143 9.31 0.65 14.52
CA GLU A 143 10.57 1.37 14.27
C GLU A 143 11.10 1.19 12.84
N SER A 144 10.75 0.07 12.18
CA SER A 144 11.13 -0.25 10.81
C SER A 144 10.22 0.41 9.76
N VAL A 145 9.22 1.18 10.16
CA VAL A 145 8.19 1.76 9.29
C VAL A 145 8.20 3.28 9.39
N CYS A 146 8.07 3.95 8.26
CA CYS A 146 7.82 5.39 8.19
C CYS A 146 6.34 5.67 8.48
N GLY A 147 6.00 5.93 9.73
CA GLY A 147 4.64 6.30 10.14
C GLY A 147 4.31 7.72 9.70
N VAL A 148 3.21 7.91 8.97
CA VAL A 148 2.78 9.22 8.44
C VAL A 148 1.43 9.59 9.03
N ARG A 149 1.32 10.78 9.59
CA ARG A 149 0.07 11.35 10.14
C ARG A 149 -0.26 12.68 9.46
N GLY A 150 -1.54 12.89 9.17
CA GLY A 150 -2.02 14.19 8.70
C GLY A 150 -1.76 15.29 9.74
N GLY A 151 -1.06 16.35 9.33
CA GLY A 151 -0.83 17.51 10.17
C GLY A 151 -1.99 18.50 10.10
N LYS A 152 -2.27 19.25 11.18
CA LYS A 152 -3.11 20.44 11.10
C LYS A 152 -2.30 21.51 10.36
N ILE A 153 -2.74 21.92 9.18
CA ILE A 153 -2.21 23.12 8.53
C ILE A 153 -2.61 24.29 9.45
N LYS A 154 -1.64 24.89 10.15
CA LYS A 154 -1.86 26.18 10.77
C LYS A 154 -1.94 27.19 9.62
N ASN A 155 -3.15 27.64 9.32
CA ASN A 155 -3.30 28.82 8.47
C ASN A 155 -2.57 29.98 9.17
N SER A 156 -1.45 30.39 8.60
CA SER A 156 -0.71 31.60 8.96
C SER A 156 -1.36 32.79 8.28
#